data_7e61c66cadce751695d5c6643775b47d
#
_entry.id   7e61c66cadce751695d5c6643775b47d
#
_cell.length_a   1.000
_cell.length_b   1.000
_cell.length_c   1.000
_cell.angle_alpha   90.00
_cell.angle_beta   90.00
_cell.angle_gamma   90.00
#
_symmetry.space_group_name_H-M   'P 1'
#
loop_
_entity.id
_entity.type
_entity.pdbx_description
1 polymer ?
#
loop_
_entity_poly.entity_id
_entity_poly.type
_entity_poly.pdbx_seq_one_letter_code
_entity_poly.pdbx_strand_id
1 'polypeptide(L)'
;MKISLIAALGRNKEIGANNDLMWHLPADMRFFKSSTLNHVIIMGRRNYDSIPERFRPFSDRTNMVITRDQNFVAPGCHVFTTLQEAIAQAKDLGETEAFVIGGAQIYDLALQTLPVDHLYLTHIDAEFPQADTFFPTWNESEWTKTLLSEHAADEKHAFSFKVYRYDRLGKSGE
;
A
#
# COMPACT_ATOMS: atom_id res chain seq x y z
N MET A 1 4.48 17.32 2.26
CA MET A 1 3.65 16.08 2.23
C MET A 1 4.57 14.87 2.30
N LYS A 2 4.26 13.92 3.18
CA LYS A 2 4.94 12.63 3.22
C LYS A 2 4.35 11.68 2.18
N ILE A 3 5.18 10.82 1.61
CA ILE A 3 4.75 9.76 0.68
C ILE A 3 5.10 8.42 1.32
N SER A 4 4.09 7.59 1.51
CA SER A 4 4.22 6.31 2.19
C SER A 4 3.68 5.17 1.33
N LEU A 5 4.32 4.01 1.40
CA LEU A 5 3.78 2.77 0.90
C LEU A 5 3.24 1.96 2.08
N ILE A 6 2.13 1.26 1.88
CA ILE A 6 1.55 0.38 2.89
C ILE A 6 1.19 -0.96 2.25
N ALA A 7 1.67 -2.06 2.83
CA ALA A 7 1.47 -3.41 2.31
C ALA A 7 1.57 -4.45 3.41
N ALA A 8 0.92 -5.61 3.18
CA ALA A 8 1.16 -6.83 3.92
C ALA A 8 1.83 -7.84 2.99
N LEU A 9 2.83 -8.57 3.47
CA LEU A 9 3.59 -9.52 2.67
C LEU A 9 4.00 -10.75 3.47
N GLY A 10 4.09 -11.90 2.78
CA GLY A 10 4.64 -13.12 3.34
C GLY A 10 6.15 -13.09 3.46
N ARG A 11 6.76 -14.19 3.94
CA ARG A 11 8.21 -14.28 4.16
C ARG A 11 9.04 -14.05 2.90
N ASN A 12 8.51 -14.38 1.73
CA ASN A 12 9.17 -14.21 0.43
C ASN A 12 8.62 -13.02 -0.34
N LYS A 13 8.06 -12.02 0.36
CA LYS A 13 7.47 -10.80 -0.20
C LYS A 13 6.20 -11.06 -1.03
N GLU A 14 5.54 -12.19 -0.83
CA GLU A 14 4.28 -12.52 -1.50
C GLU A 14 3.19 -11.53 -1.11
N ILE A 15 2.46 -10.98 -2.07
CA ILE A 15 1.36 -10.04 -1.81
C ILE A 15 0.04 -10.44 -2.47
N GLY A 16 0.04 -11.38 -3.38
CA GLY A 16 -1.20 -11.80 -4.03
C GLY A 16 -1.06 -12.98 -4.94
N ALA A 17 -2.21 -13.57 -5.27
CA ALA A 17 -2.37 -14.61 -6.28
C ALA A 17 -3.73 -14.41 -6.95
N ASN A 18 -3.80 -14.57 -8.28
CA ASN A 18 -5.03 -14.44 -9.06
C ASN A 18 -5.78 -13.12 -8.78
N ASN A 19 -5.03 -12.02 -8.64
CA ASN A 19 -5.54 -10.68 -8.37
C ASN A 19 -6.33 -10.56 -7.04
N ASP A 20 -5.96 -11.36 -6.02
CA ASP A 20 -6.60 -11.36 -4.71
C ASP A 20 -5.58 -11.58 -3.59
N LEU A 21 -5.98 -11.35 -2.35
CA LEU A 21 -5.21 -11.67 -1.17
C LEU A 21 -5.23 -13.18 -0.90
N MET A 22 -4.16 -13.67 -0.27
CA MET A 22 -4.01 -15.09 0.09
C MET A 22 -4.27 -15.35 1.57
N TRP A 23 -4.68 -14.31 2.32
CA TRP A 23 -4.93 -14.38 3.76
C TRP A 23 -6.10 -13.48 4.13
N HIS A 24 -6.63 -13.75 5.32
CA HIS A 24 -7.62 -12.89 5.95
C HIS A 24 -7.18 -12.61 7.39
N LEU A 25 -6.71 -11.41 7.66
CA LEU A 25 -6.15 -10.98 8.95
C LEU A 25 -6.88 -9.71 9.40
N PRO A 26 -7.97 -9.84 10.17
CA PRO A 26 -8.80 -8.69 10.56
C PRO A 26 -8.04 -7.57 11.28
N ALA A 27 -7.07 -7.90 12.13
CA ALA A 27 -6.27 -6.89 12.82
C ALA A 27 -5.39 -6.09 11.85
N ASP A 28 -4.85 -6.74 10.80
CA ASP A 28 -4.10 -6.05 9.77
C ASP A 28 -4.99 -5.15 8.91
N MET A 29 -6.19 -5.62 8.59
CA MET A 29 -7.19 -4.81 7.87
C MET A 29 -7.58 -3.56 8.66
N ARG A 30 -7.72 -3.66 9.99
CA ARG A 30 -7.96 -2.50 10.86
C ARG A 30 -6.78 -1.54 10.88
N PHE A 31 -5.55 -2.06 10.90
CA PHE A 31 -4.35 -1.23 10.81
C PHE A 31 -4.30 -0.45 9.49
N PHE A 32 -4.56 -1.11 8.37
CA PHE A 32 -4.64 -0.47 7.07
C PHE A 32 -5.69 0.66 7.06
N LYS A 33 -6.89 0.37 7.52
CA LYS A 33 -7.97 1.35 7.57
C LYS A 33 -7.62 2.54 8.45
N SER A 34 -7.16 2.31 9.66
CA SER A 34 -6.84 3.39 10.61
C SER A 34 -5.67 4.25 10.12
N SER A 35 -4.68 3.65 9.45
CA SER A 35 -3.52 4.37 8.91
C SER A 35 -3.90 5.28 7.74
N THR A 36 -4.82 4.85 6.90
CA THR A 36 -5.19 5.55 5.65
C THR A 36 -6.41 6.44 5.78
N LEU A 37 -7.15 6.35 6.89
CA LEU A 37 -8.39 7.12 7.09
C LEU A 37 -8.12 8.62 7.00
N ASN A 38 -8.98 9.33 6.25
CA ASN A 38 -8.87 10.76 5.97
C ASN A 38 -7.63 11.17 5.16
N HIS A 39 -6.98 10.21 4.50
CA HIS A 39 -5.83 10.46 3.63
C HIS A 39 -6.13 10.13 2.18
N VAL A 40 -5.26 10.60 1.29
CA VAL A 40 -5.22 10.17 -0.10
C VAL A 40 -4.64 8.77 -0.17
N ILE A 41 -5.31 7.87 -0.89
CA ILE A 41 -4.81 6.55 -1.24
C ILE A 41 -4.67 6.44 -2.75
N ILE A 42 -3.55 5.90 -3.20
CA ILE A 42 -3.19 5.77 -4.61
C ILE A 42 -3.01 4.30 -4.94
N MET A 43 -3.71 3.83 -5.97
CA MET A 43 -3.69 2.43 -6.39
C MET A 43 -3.61 2.30 -7.89
N GLY A 44 -3.05 1.18 -8.36
CA GLY A 44 -3.14 0.80 -9.76
C GLY A 44 -4.52 0.24 -10.10
N ARG A 45 -4.87 0.22 -11.40
CA ARG A 45 -6.16 -0.28 -11.87
C ARG A 45 -6.41 -1.73 -11.46
N ARG A 46 -5.43 -2.62 -11.53
CA ARG A 46 -5.61 -4.03 -11.12
C ARG A 46 -6.02 -4.16 -9.66
N ASN A 47 -5.41 -3.35 -8.78
CA ASN A 47 -5.79 -3.32 -7.38
C ASN A 47 -7.23 -2.81 -7.22
N TYR A 48 -7.58 -1.72 -7.92
CA TYR A 48 -8.95 -1.22 -7.95
C TYR A 48 -9.95 -2.30 -8.39
N ASP A 49 -9.67 -3.00 -9.48
CA ASP A 49 -10.53 -4.05 -10.00
C ASP A 49 -10.67 -5.25 -9.04
N SER A 50 -9.66 -5.50 -8.19
CA SER A 50 -9.69 -6.57 -7.18
C SER A 50 -10.59 -6.27 -5.99
N ILE A 51 -10.90 -4.99 -5.74
CA ILE A 51 -11.77 -4.58 -4.64
C ILE A 51 -13.21 -4.87 -5.04
N PRO A 52 -13.99 -5.59 -4.21
CA PRO A 52 -15.41 -5.80 -4.51
C PRO A 52 -16.14 -4.46 -4.73
N GLU A 53 -17.00 -4.42 -5.74
CA GLU A 53 -17.68 -3.19 -6.17
C GLU A 53 -18.36 -2.45 -5.02
N ARG A 54 -18.99 -3.19 -4.10
CA ARG A 54 -19.66 -2.63 -2.91
C ARG A 54 -18.72 -1.89 -1.95
N PHE A 55 -17.40 -2.12 -2.04
CA PHE A 55 -16.40 -1.46 -1.19
C PHE A 55 -15.65 -0.36 -1.92
N ARG A 56 -16.01 -0.06 -3.17
CA ARG A 56 -15.35 0.98 -3.99
C ARG A 56 -16.24 2.23 -4.12
N PRO A 57 -15.67 3.43 -3.92
CA PRO A 57 -14.34 3.73 -3.38
C PRO A 57 -14.27 3.45 -1.89
N PHE A 58 -13.07 3.30 -1.33
CA PHE A 58 -12.91 3.19 0.12
C PHE A 58 -13.42 4.46 0.80
N SER A 59 -14.28 4.29 1.81
CA SER A 59 -14.92 5.40 2.53
C SER A 59 -13.91 6.25 3.32
N ASP A 60 -14.22 7.53 3.47
CA ASP A 60 -13.46 8.50 4.26
C ASP A 60 -11.99 8.64 3.85
N ARG A 61 -11.72 8.39 2.57
CA ARG A 61 -10.40 8.51 1.93
C ARG A 61 -10.59 9.08 0.54
N THR A 62 -9.62 9.85 0.06
CA THR A 62 -9.57 10.29 -1.32
C THR A 62 -8.91 9.20 -2.15
N ASN A 63 -9.69 8.53 -3.00
CA ASN A 63 -9.22 7.42 -3.83
C ASN A 63 -8.71 7.92 -5.17
N MET A 64 -7.47 7.56 -5.51
CA MET A 64 -6.84 7.87 -6.78
C MET A 64 -6.42 6.58 -7.47
N VAL A 65 -6.78 6.43 -8.75
CA VAL A 65 -6.47 5.24 -9.55
C VAL A 65 -5.54 5.62 -10.69
N ILE A 66 -4.46 4.86 -10.85
CA ILE A 66 -3.48 5.05 -11.92
C ILE A 66 -3.74 4.02 -13.01
N THR A 67 -3.96 4.50 -14.23
CA THR A 67 -4.14 3.65 -15.41
C THR A 67 -3.69 4.37 -16.67
N ARG A 68 -3.17 3.62 -17.65
CA ARG A 68 -2.86 4.16 -18.99
C ARG A 68 -4.10 4.37 -19.85
N ASP A 69 -5.22 3.75 -19.45
CA ASP A 69 -6.49 3.88 -20.18
C ASP A 69 -7.15 5.21 -19.83
N GLN A 70 -7.06 6.18 -20.73
CA GLN A 70 -7.65 7.51 -20.56
C GLN A 70 -9.18 7.51 -20.52
N ASN A 71 -9.82 6.43 -20.96
CA ASN A 71 -11.28 6.29 -20.98
C ASN A 71 -11.79 5.53 -19.75
N PHE A 72 -10.90 5.12 -18.84
CA PHE A 72 -11.29 4.40 -17.62
C PHE A 72 -12.07 5.33 -16.70
N VAL A 73 -13.18 4.82 -16.20
CA VAL A 73 -14.04 5.54 -15.25
C VAL A 73 -14.11 4.74 -13.95
N ALA A 74 -13.72 5.40 -12.86
CA ALA A 74 -13.84 4.85 -11.51
C ALA A 74 -14.75 5.78 -10.69
N PRO A 75 -16.04 5.45 -10.51
CA PRO A 75 -16.97 6.32 -9.79
C PRO A 75 -16.49 6.67 -8.39
N GLY A 76 -16.49 7.97 -8.07
CA GLY A 76 -16.03 8.47 -6.78
C GLY A 76 -14.50 8.53 -6.60
N CYS A 77 -13.73 8.18 -7.63
CA CYS A 77 -12.28 8.24 -7.62
C CYS A 77 -11.76 9.32 -8.58
N HIS A 78 -10.54 9.81 -8.29
CA HIS A 78 -9.77 10.57 -9.27
C HIS A 78 -8.95 9.58 -10.10
N VAL A 79 -8.86 9.75 -11.40
CA VAL A 79 -8.13 8.88 -12.31
C VAL A 79 -6.99 9.67 -12.96
N PHE A 80 -5.77 9.12 -12.91
CA PHE A 80 -4.58 9.70 -13.49
C PHE A 80 -3.82 8.69 -14.33
N THR A 81 -2.99 9.17 -15.24
CA THR A 81 -2.14 8.30 -16.07
C THR A 81 -0.77 8.05 -15.44
N THR A 82 -0.32 8.90 -14.51
CA THR A 82 0.97 8.78 -13.84
C THR A 82 0.86 8.97 -12.33
N LEU A 83 1.80 8.38 -11.59
CA LEU A 83 1.94 8.61 -10.15
C LEU A 83 2.25 10.08 -9.85
N GLN A 84 3.06 10.72 -10.67
CA GLN A 84 3.46 12.12 -10.50
C GLN A 84 2.25 13.06 -10.52
N GLU A 85 1.31 12.82 -11.43
CA GLU A 85 0.06 13.59 -11.49
C GLU A 85 -0.79 13.39 -10.22
N ALA A 86 -0.91 12.16 -9.73
CA ALA A 86 -1.64 11.86 -8.51
C ALA A 86 -1.01 12.55 -7.30
N ILE A 87 0.31 12.51 -7.17
CA ILE A 87 1.05 13.19 -6.09
C ILE A 87 0.87 14.70 -6.16
N ALA A 88 0.92 15.29 -7.36
CA ALA A 88 0.67 16.72 -7.53
C ALA A 88 -0.74 17.10 -7.09
N GLN A 89 -1.75 16.32 -7.43
CA GLN A 89 -3.13 16.55 -6.99
C GLN A 89 -3.28 16.40 -5.48
N ALA A 90 -2.62 15.41 -4.87
CA ALA A 90 -2.64 15.24 -3.42
C ALA A 90 -2.07 16.47 -2.70
N LYS A 91 -0.96 17.03 -3.21
CA LYS A 91 -0.38 18.27 -2.68
C LYS A 91 -1.35 19.44 -2.81
N ASP A 92 -2.01 19.59 -3.95
CA ASP A 92 -2.98 20.67 -4.20
C ASP A 92 -4.19 20.57 -3.28
N LEU A 93 -4.57 19.35 -2.86
CA LEU A 93 -5.63 19.12 -1.88
C LEU A 93 -5.21 19.41 -0.43
N GLY A 94 -3.95 19.75 -0.20
CA GLY A 94 -3.43 20.00 1.16
C GLY A 94 -3.12 18.73 1.94
N GLU A 95 -2.90 17.61 1.27
CA GLU A 95 -2.60 16.32 1.93
C GLU A 95 -1.28 16.39 2.71
N THR A 96 -1.26 15.79 3.88
CA THR A 96 -0.07 15.70 4.73
C THR A 96 0.70 14.41 4.53
N GLU A 97 0.02 13.31 4.22
CA GLU A 97 0.63 12.00 3.94
C GLU A 97 -0.23 11.23 2.93
N ALA A 98 0.32 10.96 1.76
CA ALA A 98 -0.33 10.15 0.73
C ALA A 98 0.18 8.71 0.80
N PHE A 99 -0.74 7.75 0.68
CA PHE A 99 -0.45 6.32 0.78
C PHE A 99 -0.59 5.62 -0.56
N VAL A 100 0.48 4.98 -1.02
CA VAL A 100 0.45 4.08 -2.18
C VAL A 100 0.09 2.68 -1.65
N ILE A 101 -1.03 2.14 -2.13
CA ILE A 101 -1.63 0.90 -1.57
C ILE A 101 -1.53 -0.32 -2.50
N GLY A 102 -0.85 -0.19 -3.64
CA GLY A 102 -0.56 -1.34 -4.53
C GLY A 102 -1.22 -1.23 -5.90
N GLY A 103 -1.06 -2.20 -6.75
CA GLY A 103 -0.31 -3.45 -6.58
C GLY A 103 1.21 -3.38 -6.82
N ALA A 104 1.78 -4.53 -7.13
CA ALA A 104 3.23 -4.68 -7.22
C ALA A 104 3.91 -3.69 -8.17
N GLN A 105 3.35 -3.47 -9.35
CA GLN A 105 3.89 -2.54 -10.34
C GLN A 105 3.89 -1.10 -9.81
N ILE A 106 2.84 -0.71 -9.09
CA ILE A 106 2.71 0.64 -8.52
C ILE A 106 3.68 0.82 -7.35
N TYR A 107 3.86 -0.18 -6.49
CA TYR A 107 4.88 -0.14 -5.44
C TYR A 107 6.28 0.01 -6.02
N ASP A 108 6.61 -0.77 -7.03
CA ASP A 108 7.93 -0.72 -7.68
C ASP A 108 8.16 0.64 -8.34
N LEU A 109 7.19 1.13 -9.09
CA LEU A 109 7.26 2.45 -9.75
C LEU A 109 7.41 3.58 -8.73
N ALA A 110 6.69 3.50 -7.60
CA ALA A 110 6.80 4.48 -6.52
C ALA A 110 8.20 4.50 -5.91
N LEU A 111 8.77 3.33 -5.61
CA LEU A 111 10.13 3.23 -5.07
C LEU A 111 11.20 3.76 -6.03
N GLN A 112 10.99 3.57 -7.34
CA GLN A 112 11.93 4.04 -8.36
C GLN A 112 11.82 5.52 -8.67
N THR A 113 10.62 6.10 -8.61
CA THR A 113 10.36 7.43 -9.19
C THR A 113 9.90 8.49 -8.19
N LEU A 114 9.50 8.11 -6.98
CA LEU A 114 9.02 9.04 -5.96
C LEU A 114 9.98 9.12 -4.76
N PRO A 115 10.02 10.28 -4.09
CA PRO A 115 10.78 10.42 -2.85
C PRO A 115 10.00 9.82 -1.67
N VAL A 116 9.91 8.49 -1.63
CA VAL A 116 9.17 7.77 -0.60
C VAL A 116 9.81 7.97 0.77
N ASP A 117 9.01 8.37 1.75
CA ASP A 117 9.45 8.68 3.11
C ASP A 117 9.33 7.48 4.04
N HIS A 118 8.24 6.72 3.94
CA HIS A 118 7.94 5.60 4.84
C HIS A 118 7.46 4.38 4.08
N LEU A 119 7.82 3.20 4.61
CA LEU A 119 7.19 1.92 4.26
C LEU A 119 6.51 1.39 5.52
N TYR A 120 5.20 1.17 5.46
CA TYR A 120 4.44 0.46 6.49
C TYR A 120 4.25 -0.96 6.01
N LEU A 121 5.01 -1.90 6.54
CA LEU A 121 4.99 -3.29 6.09
C LEU A 121 4.56 -4.22 7.22
N THR A 122 3.51 -4.98 6.95
CA THR A 122 3.09 -6.10 7.78
C THR A 122 3.79 -7.36 7.28
N HIS A 123 4.67 -7.91 8.10
CA HIS A 123 5.39 -9.15 7.79
C HIS A 123 4.63 -10.33 8.37
N ILE A 124 3.98 -11.10 7.49
CA ILE A 124 3.22 -12.30 7.85
C ILE A 124 4.19 -13.46 7.96
N ASP A 125 4.14 -14.18 9.08
CA ASP A 125 5.02 -15.32 9.37
C ASP A 125 4.55 -16.59 8.66
N ALA A 126 4.54 -16.56 7.35
CA ALA A 126 4.14 -17.67 6.50
C ALA A 126 4.70 -17.51 5.08
N GLU A 127 4.84 -18.63 4.39
CA GLU A 127 5.14 -18.69 2.97
C GLU A 127 3.88 -18.98 2.18
N PHE A 128 3.78 -18.43 0.97
CA PHE A 128 2.63 -18.61 0.09
C PHE A 128 3.10 -19.05 -1.29
N PRO A 129 3.32 -20.38 -1.49
CA PRO A 129 3.87 -20.90 -2.76
C PRO A 129 3.01 -20.63 -3.99
N GLN A 130 1.69 -20.41 -3.79
CA GLN A 130 0.75 -20.10 -4.88
C GLN A 130 0.83 -18.66 -5.37
N ALA A 131 1.62 -17.80 -4.71
CA ALA A 131 1.72 -16.38 -5.05
C ALA A 131 2.24 -16.16 -6.47
N ASP A 132 1.64 -15.22 -7.16
CA ASP A 132 2.08 -14.75 -8.47
C ASP A 132 2.51 -13.27 -8.46
N THR A 133 2.33 -12.60 -7.34
CA THR A 133 2.60 -11.17 -7.19
C THR A 133 3.39 -10.92 -5.91
N PHE A 134 4.43 -10.07 -6.03
CA PHE A 134 5.40 -9.86 -4.94
C PHE A 134 5.63 -8.37 -4.73
N PHE A 135 5.87 -8.01 -3.48
CA PHE A 135 6.35 -6.67 -3.15
C PHE A 135 7.78 -6.51 -3.72
N PRO A 136 8.12 -5.34 -4.28
CA PRO A 136 9.46 -5.12 -4.85
C PRO A 136 10.57 -5.22 -3.80
N THR A 137 11.75 -5.58 -4.24
CA THR A 137 12.95 -5.56 -3.40
C THR A 137 13.33 -4.12 -3.10
N TRP A 138 13.65 -3.85 -1.84
CA TRP A 138 14.19 -2.55 -1.40
C TRP A 138 15.54 -2.76 -0.70
N ASN A 139 16.38 -1.74 -0.73
CA ASN A 139 17.66 -1.79 -0.03
C ASN A 139 17.47 -1.43 1.44
N GLU A 140 17.39 -2.43 2.31
CA GLU A 140 17.11 -2.23 3.75
C GLU A 140 18.15 -1.33 4.45
N SER A 141 19.38 -1.24 3.92
CA SER A 141 20.42 -0.37 4.48
C SER A 141 20.10 1.12 4.33
N GLU A 142 19.17 1.48 3.46
CA GLU A 142 18.70 2.87 3.25
C GLU A 142 17.57 3.27 4.21
N TRP A 143 17.16 2.37 5.08
CA TRP A 143 15.99 2.57 5.95
C TRP A 143 16.31 2.21 7.40
N THR A 144 15.67 2.93 8.34
CA THR A 144 15.56 2.48 9.74
C THR A 144 14.24 1.77 9.94
N LYS A 145 14.20 0.80 10.85
CA LYS A 145 13.06 -0.10 11.05
C LYS A 145 12.57 0.01 12.50
N THR A 146 11.28 0.30 12.67
CA THR A 146 10.64 0.42 13.97
C THR A 146 9.45 -0.54 14.05
N LEU A 147 9.43 -1.41 15.06
CA LEU A 147 8.29 -2.28 15.33
C LEU A 147 7.13 -1.45 15.87
N LEU A 148 5.97 -1.49 15.18
CA LEU A 148 4.76 -0.79 15.60
C LEU A 148 3.84 -1.71 16.41
N SER A 149 3.67 -2.96 15.98
CA SER A 149 2.81 -3.94 16.67
C SER A 149 3.16 -5.37 16.26
N GLU A 150 2.73 -6.31 17.07
CA GLU A 150 2.77 -7.75 16.76
C GLU A 150 1.44 -8.38 17.13
N HIS A 151 1.09 -9.44 16.41
CA HIS A 151 -0.14 -10.19 16.62
C HIS A 151 0.13 -11.68 16.49
N ALA A 152 -0.19 -12.45 17.53
CA ALA A 152 -0.08 -13.90 17.49
C ALA A 152 -1.20 -14.51 16.64
N ALA A 153 -0.95 -15.69 16.08
CA ALA A 153 -2.00 -16.49 15.46
C ALA A 153 -3.08 -16.81 16.51
N ASP A 154 -4.34 -16.77 16.10
CA ASP A 154 -5.48 -17.05 16.95
C ASP A 154 -6.65 -17.62 16.11
N GLU A 155 -7.84 -17.69 16.71
CA GLU A 155 -9.02 -18.26 16.05
C GLU A 155 -9.43 -17.50 14.77
N LYS A 156 -9.13 -16.19 14.72
CA LYS A 156 -9.47 -15.31 13.58
C LYS A 156 -8.30 -15.05 12.67
N HIS A 157 -7.08 -15.44 13.08
CA HIS A 157 -5.83 -15.17 12.38
C HIS A 157 -5.04 -16.46 12.23
N ALA A 158 -5.01 -17.02 11.03
CA ALA A 158 -4.28 -18.25 10.76
C ALA A 158 -2.76 -18.09 10.91
N PHE A 159 -2.25 -16.85 10.80
CA PHE A 159 -0.84 -16.53 10.83
C PHE A 159 -0.54 -15.42 11.83
N SER A 160 0.59 -15.50 12.50
CA SER A 160 1.15 -14.38 13.26
C SER A 160 1.75 -13.36 12.30
N PHE A 161 1.82 -12.11 12.75
CA PHE A 161 2.45 -11.06 11.94
C PHE A 161 3.02 -9.96 12.83
N LYS A 162 3.96 -9.19 12.24
CA LYS A 162 4.54 -8.00 12.84
C LYS A 162 4.41 -6.84 11.87
N VAL A 163 4.06 -5.67 12.39
CA VAL A 163 3.95 -4.45 11.61
C VAL A 163 5.14 -3.57 11.92
N TYR A 164 5.85 -3.17 10.87
CA TYR A 164 7.01 -2.27 10.96
C TYR A 164 6.78 -1.02 10.14
N ARG A 165 7.29 0.10 10.64
CA ARG A 165 7.51 1.30 9.85
C ARG A 165 8.99 1.39 9.50
N TYR A 166 9.27 1.54 8.23
CA TYR A 166 10.60 1.84 7.71
C TYR A 166 10.67 3.32 7.40
N ASP A 167 11.64 4.01 7.94
CA ASP A 167 11.89 5.43 7.70
C ASP A 167 13.15 5.58 6.86
N ARG A 168 13.09 6.32 5.74
CA ARG A 168 14.22 6.48 4.84
C ARG A 168 15.34 7.29 5.50
N LEU A 169 16.55 6.74 5.48
CA LEU A 169 17.77 7.43 5.94
C LEU A 169 18.17 8.53 4.94
N GLY A 170 18.85 9.59 5.44
CA GLY A 170 19.43 10.63 4.60
C GLY A 170 18.44 11.71 4.12
N LYS A 171 17.17 11.64 4.49
CA LYS A 171 16.23 12.76 4.41
C LYS A 171 16.22 13.54 5.72
N SER A 172 17.39 13.93 6.19
CA SER A 172 17.48 14.99 7.21
C SER A 172 17.05 16.27 6.54
N GLY A 173 16.08 16.94 7.13
CA GLY A 173 15.46 18.10 6.55
C GLY A 173 16.44 19.16 6.08
N GLU A 174 16.32 19.50 4.81
CA GLU A 174 16.62 20.82 4.30
C GLU A 174 15.32 21.61 4.25
#